data_8f1073f291273259e335f385f0569ec3
#
_entry.id   8f1073f291273259e335f385f0569ec3
#
_cell.length_a   1.000
_cell.length_b   1.000
_cell.length_c   1.000
_cell.angle_alpha   90.00
_cell.angle_beta   90.00
_cell.angle_gamma   90.00
#
_symmetry.space_group_name_H-M   'P 1'
#
loop_
_entity.id
_entity.type
_entity.pdbx_description
1 polymer ?
#
loop_
_entity_poly.entity_id
_entity_poly.type
_entity_poly.pdbx_seq_one_letter_code
_entity_poly.pdbx_strand_id
1 'polypeptide(L)'
;MSRTNFDQLLEAGCHFGHLRRKWNPAMAPYIFMERNGIHIIDLHKTVAKIDEAAEALKGIAKSGKKILFVATKKQAKEVVAEKAAAVNMPYVNERWAGGMLTNFPTIRKAVKKMTNIDKLMNDGTFSNLSKRELLQISRQRAKLEKNLGSISDLTRLPSALFVVDVMKEHIAVKEANRLGIPVFGIVDTNSDPKNIDYIIPANDDAKDSVEAILAACCGAIAEGLEERKAEKADEKAAAEQAEEAAEAKPKRAARKAEEASKAENEAPAAE
;
A
#
# COMPACT_ATOMS: atom_id res chain seq x y z
N MET A 1 -22.00 -1.02 4.60
CA MET A 1 -21.90 -1.53 5.99
C MET A 1 -20.60 -1.02 6.56
N SER A 2 -20.60 -0.56 7.81
CA SER A 2 -19.38 -0.09 8.47
C SER A 2 -18.40 -1.25 8.62
N ARG A 3 -17.10 -0.99 8.39
CA ARG A 3 -16.03 -2.00 8.45
C ARG A 3 -15.56 -2.28 9.87
N THR A 4 -15.90 -1.38 10.78
CA THR A 4 -15.57 -1.49 12.21
C THR A 4 -16.80 -1.16 13.04
N ASN A 5 -16.86 -1.72 14.24
CA ASN A 5 -17.92 -1.43 15.19
C ASN A 5 -17.38 -0.57 16.33
N PHE A 6 -18.24 0.28 16.91
CA PHE A 6 -17.93 1.13 18.07
C PHE A 6 -17.35 0.33 19.22
N ASP A 7 -17.97 -0.82 19.55
CA ASP A 7 -17.54 -1.65 20.68
C ASP A 7 -16.14 -2.25 20.48
N GLN A 8 -15.82 -2.67 19.24
CA GLN A 8 -14.47 -3.15 18.91
C GLN A 8 -13.40 -2.08 19.08
N LEU A 9 -13.69 -0.84 18.64
CA LEU A 9 -12.75 0.26 18.82
C LEU A 9 -12.62 0.69 20.28
N LEU A 10 -13.69 0.56 21.05
CA LEU A 10 -13.69 0.85 22.49
C LEU A 10 -12.81 -0.16 23.25
N GLU A 11 -12.98 -1.47 22.97
CA GLU A 11 -12.17 -2.56 23.55
C GLU A 11 -10.70 -2.43 23.18
N ALA A 12 -10.41 -2.06 21.93
CA ALA A 12 -9.05 -1.81 21.45
C ALA A 12 -8.41 -0.54 22.04
N GLY A 13 -9.17 0.27 22.81
CA GLY A 13 -8.66 1.48 23.44
C GLY A 13 -8.37 2.63 22.47
N CYS A 14 -9.05 2.68 21.32
CA CYS A 14 -8.89 3.74 20.33
C CYS A 14 -9.33 5.13 20.83
N HIS A 15 -10.17 5.17 21.86
CA HIS A 15 -10.74 6.39 22.44
C HIS A 15 -9.76 7.17 23.35
N PHE A 16 -8.67 6.57 23.79
CA PHE A 16 -7.69 7.26 24.61
C PHE A 16 -6.81 8.17 23.76
N GLY A 17 -6.81 9.45 24.12
CA GLY A 17 -5.87 10.42 23.56
C GLY A 17 -4.76 10.75 24.55
N HIS A 18 -4.03 11.81 24.27
CA HIS A 18 -2.94 12.31 25.09
C HIS A 18 -3.42 13.26 26.20
N LEU A 19 -2.49 13.57 27.12
CA LEU A 19 -2.70 14.53 28.19
C LEU A 19 -3.10 15.91 27.64
N ARG A 20 -4.05 16.60 28.29
CA ARG A 20 -4.52 17.94 27.95
C ARG A 20 -3.41 18.94 27.65
N ARG A 21 -2.31 18.94 28.42
CA ARG A 21 -1.20 19.89 28.22
C ARG A 21 -0.41 19.68 26.91
N LYS A 22 -0.60 18.53 26.24
CA LYS A 22 0.10 18.18 24.99
C LYS A 22 -0.80 18.21 23.76
N TRP A 23 -2.07 18.54 23.93
CA TRP A 23 -3.03 18.47 22.85
C TRP A 23 -2.82 19.58 21.80
N ASN A 24 -3.28 19.33 20.58
CA ASN A 24 -3.34 20.32 19.52
C ASN A 24 -4.77 20.86 19.40
N PRO A 25 -4.99 22.20 19.44
CA PRO A 25 -6.32 22.80 19.30
C PRO A 25 -7.04 22.44 17.99
N ALA A 26 -6.31 22.13 16.92
CA ALA A 26 -6.88 21.68 15.66
C ALA A 26 -7.60 20.32 15.77
N MET A 27 -7.33 19.53 16.82
CA MET A 27 -8.03 18.29 17.10
C MET A 27 -9.31 18.44 17.91
N ALA A 28 -9.68 19.66 18.34
CA ALA A 28 -10.90 19.94 19.09
C ALA A 28 -12.18 19.32 18.47
N PRO A 29 -12.39 19.33 17.14
CA PRO A 29 -13.57 18.71 16.52
C PRO A 29 -13.70 17.19 16.75
N TYR A 30 -12.60 16.50 17.05
CA TYR A 30 -12.53 15.03 17.23
C TYR A 30 -12.53 14.58 18.68
N ILE A 31 -12.44 15.55 19.62
CA ILE A 31 -12.43 15.25 21.07
C ILE A 31 -13.87 15.25 21.57
N PHE A 32 -14.25 14.19 22.26
CA PHE A 32 -15.57 14.07 22.90
C PHE A 32 -15.62 14.75 24.27
N MET A 33 -14.64 14.44 25.13
CA MET A 33 -14.58 14.98 26.50
C MET A 33 -13.14 14.88 27.05
N GLU A 34 -12.96 15.49 28.22
CA GLU A 34 -11.75 15.32 29.05
C GLU A 34 -12.10 14.51 30.30
N ARG A 35 -11.29 13.50 30.64
CA ARG A 35 -11.42 12.72 31.86
C ARG A 35 -10.03 12.48 32.47
N ASN A 36 -9.88 12.82 33.75
CA ASN A 36 -8.62 12.68 34.46
C ASN A 36 -7.40 13.36 33.78
N GLY A 37 -7.61 14.50 33.12
CA GLY A 37 -6.58 15.23 32.41
C GLY A 37 -6.12 14.60 31.10
N ILE A 38 -6.86 13.61 30.57
CA ILE A 38 -6.65 12.95 29.29
C ILE A 38 -7.84 13.26 28.39
N HIS A 39 -7.59 13.59 27.14
CA HIS A 39 -8.64 13.75 26.13
C HIS A 39 -9.16 12.39 25.67
N ILE A 40 -10.48 12.31 25.51
CA ILE A 40 -11.16 11.14 24.96
C ILE A 40 -11.64 11.47 23.56
N ILE A 41 -11.27 10.64 22.60
CA ILE A 41 -11.61 10.79 21.19
C ILE A 41 -13.03 10.27 20.93
N ASP A 42 -13.75 10.94 20.05
CA ASP A 42 -15.11 10.56 19.64
C ASP A 42 -15.05 9.38 18.64
N LEU A 43 -15.36 8.18 19.13
CA LEU A 43 -15.31 6.95 18.33
C LEU A 43 -16.36 6.93 17.19
N HIS A 44 -17.48 7.64 17.30
CA HIS A 44 -18.43 7.72 16.19
C HIS A 44 -17.80 8.42 14.97
N LYS A 45 -17.02 9.47 15.20
CA LYS A 45 -16.23 10.12 14.14
C LYS A 45 -15.11 9.23 13.64
N THR A 46 -14.48 8.46 14.53
CA THR A 46 -13.45 7.49 14.13
C THR A 46 -13.99 6.44 13.17
N VAL A 47 -15.14 5.83 13.47
CA VAL A 47 -15.79 4.85 12.58
C VAL A 47 -16.09 5.45 11.21
N ALA A 48 -16.73 6.63 11.18
CA ALA A 48 -17.04 7.31 9.90
C ALA A 48 -15.79 7.63 9.08
N LYS A 49 -14.71 8.07 9.76
CA LYS A 49 -13.42 8.39 9.10
C LYS A 49 -12.63 7.17 8.67
N ILE A 50 -12.76 6.05 9.35
CA ILE A 50 -12.20 4.77 8.91
C ILE A 50 -12.91 4.32 7.63
N ASP A 51 -14.23 4.38 7.57
CA ASP A 51 -14.99 3.97 6.38
C ASP A 51 -14.64 4.85 5.17
N GLU A 52 -14.55 6.18 5.34
CA GLU A 52 -14.12 7.12 4.30
C GLU A 52 -12.70 6.81 3.78
N ALA A 53 -11.75 6.59 4.69
CA ALA A 53 -10.37 6.25 4.36
C ALA A 53 -10.27 4.88 3.67
N ALA A 54 -11.00 3.90 4.16
CA ALA A 54 -11.02 2.54 3.61
C ALA A 54 -11.54 2.51 2.17
N GLU A 55 -12.60 3.26 1.87
CA GLU A 55 -13.15 3.37 0.51
C GLU A 55 -12.15 4.00 -0.46
N ALA A 56 -11.48 5.07 -0.05
CA ALA A 56 -10.44 5.71 -0.85
C ALA A 56 -9.24 4.77 -1.09
N LEU A 57 -8.79 4.05 -0.05
CA LEU A 57 -7.71 3.06 -0.16
C LEU A 57 -8.08 1.90 -1.09
N LYS A 58 -9.33 1.41 -1.01
CA LYS A 58 -9.86 0.39 -1.93
C LYS A 58 -9.79 0.85 -3.38
N GLY A 59 -10.20 2.08 -3.68
CA GLY A 59 -10.13 2.66 -5.03
C GLY A 59 -8.69 2.75 -5.56
N ILE A 60 -7.74 3.14 -4.71
CA ILE A 60 -6.31 3.19 -5.06
C ILE A 60 -5.77 1.78 -5.34
N ALA A 61 -6.11 0.79 -4.51
CA ALA A 61 -5.69 -0.60 -4.68
C ALA A 61 -6.29 -1.23 -5.95
N LYS A 62 -7.57 -0.97 -6.25
CA LYS A 62 -8.25 -1.39 -7.47
C LYS A 62 -7.55 -0.85 -8.73
N SER A 63 -7.09 0.39 -8.72
CA SER A 63 -6.28 0.96 -9.81
C SER A 63 -4.89 0.32 -9.94
N GLY A 64 -4.50 -0.55 -9.00
CA GLY A 64 -3.23 -1.27 -8.97
C GLY A 64 -2.04 -0.45 -8.58
N LYS A 65 -2.26 0.66 -7.96
CA LYS A 65 -1.23 1.53 -7.44
C LYS A 65 -0.80 1.06 -6.05
N LYS A 66 0.43 1.38 -5.65
CA LYS A 66 0.98 0.99 -4.35
C LYS A 66 0.72 2.07 -3.31
N ILE A 67 0.39 1.62 -2.10
CA ILE A 67 0.23 2.43 -0.90
C ILE A 67 1.44 2.15 -0.02
N LEU A 68 2.14 3.19 0.44
CA LEU A 68 3.30 3.07 1.32
C LEU A 68 2.87 3.28 2.78
N PHE A 69 3.08 2.27 3.61
CA PHE A 69 2.82 2.35 5.04
C PHE A 69 4.04 2.85 5.80
N VAL A 70 3.84 3.74 6.77
CA VAL A 70 4.93 4.32 7.57
C VAL A 70 4.57 4.28 9.04
N ALA A 71 5.39 3.58 9.82
CA ALA A 71 5.24 3.48 11.27
C ALA A 71 6.58 3.18 11.94
N THR A 72 7.28 4.19 12.45
CA THR A 72 8.53 3.98 13.18
C THR A 72 8.33 3.87 14.70
N LYS A 73 7.09 4.01 15.19
CA LYS A 73 6.73 3.85 16.60
C LYS A 73 6.87 2.39 17.03
N LYS A 74 7.47 2.15 18.18
CA LYS A 74 7.77 0.78 18.66
C LYS A 74 6.52 -0.10 18.74
N GLN A 75 5.39 0.48 19.15
CA GLN A 75 4.12 -0.21 19.33
C GLN A 75 3.46 -0.59 17.99
N ALA A 76 3.66 0.23 16.95
CA ALA A 76 3.00 0.08 15.66
C ALA A 76 3.83 -0.68 14.61
N LYS A 77 5.16 -0.65 14.72
CA LYS A 77 6.06 -1.12 13.64
C LYS A 77 5.89 -2.59 13.27
N GLU A 78 5.61 -3.46 14.23
CA GLU A 78 5.42 -4.90 13.99
C GLU A 78 4.07 -5.16 13.32
N VAL A 79 3.02 -4.54 13.85
CA VAL A 79 1.65 -4.64 13.32
C VAL A 79 1.58 -4.14 11.88
N VAL A 80 2.18 -2.97 11.62
CA VAL A 80 2.21 -2.40 10.26
C VAL A 80 2.98 -3.30 9.30
N ALA A 81 4.12 -3.86 9.72
CA ALA A 81 4.89 -4.77 8.88
C ALA A 81 4.08 -6.02 8.51
N GLU A 82 3.40 -6.64 9.49
CA GLU A 82 2.58 -7.84 9.28
C GLU A 82 1.38 -7.55 8.35
N LYS A 83 0.58 -6.53 8.67
CA LYS A 83 -0.63 -6.20 7.90
C LYS A 83 -0.30 -5.70 6.48
N ALA A 84 0.74 -4.88 6.31
CA ALA A 84 1.16 -4.41 4.99
C ALA A 84 1.73 -5.55 4.12
N ALA A 85 2.51 -6.46 4.71
CA ALA A 85 3.02 -7.63 4.00
C ALA A 85 1.88 -8.56 3.54
N ALA A 86 0.84 -8.77 4.36
CA ALA A 86 -0.31 -9.58 4.01
C ALA A 86 -1.03 -9.09 2.74
N VAL A 87 -1.08 -7.78 2.51
CA VAL A 87 -1.67 -7.17 1.31
C VAL A 87 -0.64 -6.84 0.22
N ASN A 88 0.60 -7.29 0.38
CA ASN A 88 1.71 -7.07 -0.56
C ASN A 88 1.94 -5.57 -0.87
N MET A 89 1.86 -4.73 0.16
CA MET A 89 2.14 -3.30 0.08
C MET A 89 3.49 -2.98 0.74
N PRO A 90 4.25 -2.00 0.21
CA PRO A 90 5.51 -1.56 0.79
C PRO A 90 5.29 -0.87 2.13
N TYR A 91 6.25 -1.00 3.05
CA TYR A 91 6.18 -0.34 4.35
C TYR A 91 7.57 0.13 4.83
N VAL A 92 7.57 1.11 5.74
CA VAL A 92 8.77 1.60 6.43
C VAL A 92 8.50 1.57 7.93
N ASN A 93 9.21 0.69 8.65
CA ASN A 93 8.99 0.45 10.07
C ASN A 93 10.18 0.80 10.98
N GLU A 94 11.37 1.09 10.42
CA GLU A 94 12.55 1.36 11.24
C GLU A 94 12.88 2.85 11.29
N ARG A 95 13.14 3.45 10.15
CA ARG A 95 13.50 4.87 10.06
C ARG A 95 13.13 5.44 8.70
N TRP A 96 12.42 6.55 8.70
CA TRP A 96 12.24 7.35 7.50
C TRP A 96 13.56 8.05 7.13
N ALA A 97 14.08 7.77 5.95
CA ALA A 97 15.23 8.49 5.42
C ALA A 97 14.75 9.78 4.75
N GLY A 98 15.29 10.94 5.17
CA GLY A 98 14.93 12.19 4.52
C GLY A 98 15.20 12.12 3.01
N GLY A 99 14.24 12.58 2.21
CA GLY A 99 14.29 12.46 0.76
C GLY A 99 13.78 11.12 0.21
N MET A 100 13.11 10.29 1.02
CA MET A 100 12.63 8.98 0.57
C MET A 100 11.64 9.09 -0.59
N LEU A 101 10.81 10.10 -0.63
CA LEU A 101 9.90 10.41 -1.74
C LEU A 101 10.48 11.50 -2.64
N THR A 102 10.95 12.59 -2.09
CA THR A 102 11.43 13.76 -2.86
C THR A 102 12.74 13.49 -3.60
N ASN A 103 13.60 12.60 -3.09
CA ASN A 103 14.84 12.17 -3.74
C ASN A 103 14.82 10.65 -4.01
N PHE A 104 13.73 10.16 -4.52
CA PHE A 104 13.51 8.75 -4.82
C PHE A 104 14.60 8.09 -5.69
N PRO A 105 15.19 8.76 -6.73
CA PRO A 105 16.28 8.17 -7.50
C PRO A 105 17.49 7.77 -6.65
N THR A 106 17.83 8.53 -5.62
CA THR A 106 18.94 8.21 -4.70
C THR A 106 18.60 7.01 -3.82
N ILE A 107 17.37 6.92 -3.34
CA ILE A 107 16.91 5.75 -2.57
C ILE A 107 16.94 4.50 -3.47
N ARG A 108 16.52 4.58 -4.73
CA ARG A 108 16.63 3.49 -5.71
C ARG A 108 18.08 3.05 -5.96
N LYS A 109 19.04 3.98 -5.98
CA LYS A 109 20.48 3.63 -6.05
C LYS A 109 20.93 2.84 -4.82
N ALA A 110 20.45 3.22 -3.62
CA ALA A 110 20.76 2.49 -2.39
C ALA A 110 20.16 1.06 -2.37
N VAL A 111 18.92 0.91 -2.85
CA VAL A 111 18.28 -0.42 -3.04
C VAL A 111 19.05 -1.26 -4.07
N LYS A 112 19.42 -0.69 -5.22
CA LYS A 112 20.25 -1.38 -6.22
C LYS A 112 21.61 -1.80 -5.65
N LYS A 113 22.23 -0.98 -4.78
CA LYS A 113 23.48 -1.35 -4.10
C LYS A 113 23.28 -2.58 -3.22
N MET A 114 22.16 -2.67 -2.50
CA MET A 114 21.82 -3.83 -1.68
C MET A 114 21.70 -5.10 -2.53
N THR A 115 20.91 -5.06 -3.60
CA THR A 115 20.76 -6.21 -4.52
C THR A 115 22.04 -6.59 -5.23
N ASN A 116 22.92 -5.63 -5.54
CA ASN A 116 24.23 -5.94 -6.12
C ASN A 116 25.15 -6.66 -5.10
N ILE A 117 25.14 -6.25 -3.82
CA ILE A 117 25.86 -6.94 -2.76
C ILE A 117 25.36 -8.38 -2.65
N ASP A 118 24.05 -8.61 -2.69
CA ASP A 118 23.47 -9.97 -2.63
C ASP A 118 23.91 -10.85 -3.79
N LYS A 119 23.91 -10.29 -5.00
CA LYS A 119 24.42 -11.01 -6.19
C LYS A 119 25.90 -11.39 -6.04
N LEU A 120 26.75 -10.43 -5.67
CA LEU A 120 28.19 -10.67 -5.50
C LEU A 120 28.49 -11.68 -4.36
N MET A 121 27.66 -11.72 -3.32
CA MET A 121 27.75 -12.74 -2.27
C MET A 121 27.42 -14.13 -2.79
N ASN A 122 26.41 -14.25 -3.66
CA ASN A 122 26.00 -15.53 -4.24
C ASN A 122 26.97 -16.02 -5.33
N ASP A 123 27.57 -15.11 -6.09
CA ASP A 123 28.50 -15.42 -7.19
C ASP A 123 29.93 -15.85 -6.69
N GLY A 124 30.12 -15.88 -5.35
CA GLY A 124 31.42 -16.28 -4.78
C GLY A 124 32.56 -15.29 -5.02
N THR A 125 32.30 -14.12 -5.59
CA THR A 125 33.31 -13.09 -5.90
C THR A 125 34.03 -12.57 -4.64
N PHE A 126 33.40 -12.76 -3.47
CA PHE A 126 33.97 -12.35 -2.19
C PHE A 126 34.96 -13.36 -1.58
N SER A 127 35.22 -14.50 -2.24
CA SER A 127 36.18 -15.51 -1.75
C SER A 127 37.60 -14.95 -1.57
N ASN A 128 37.96 -13.92 -2.34
CA ASN A 128 39.29 -13.30 -2.33
C ASN A 128 39.43 -12.11 -1.37
N LEU A 129 38.33 -11.73 -0.66
CA LEU A 129 38.36 -10.63 0.27
C LEU A 129 38.83 -11.02 1.66
N SER A 130 39.44 -10.05 2.37
CA SER A 130 39.82 -10.26 3.77
C SER A 130 38.59 -10.43 4.66
N LYS A 131 38.71 -11.17 5.77
CA LYS A 131 37.63 -11.35 6.75
C LYS A 131 37.05 -10.03 7.26
N ARG A 132 37.89 -8.99 7.38
CA ARG A 132 37.46 -7.63 7.82
C ARG A 132 36.58 -6.95 6.79
N GLU A 133 36.93 -7.05 5.52
CA GLU A 133 36.12 -6.47 4.42
C GLU A 133 34.77 -7.16 4.28
N LEU A 134 34.78 -8.51 4.33
CA LEU A 134 33.53 -9.29 4.34
C LEU A 134 32.59 -8.86 5.48
N LEU A 135 33.13 -8.66 6.67
CA LEU A 135 32.35 -8.21 7.81
C LEU A 135 31.78 -6.80 7.62
N GLN A 136 32.55 -5.88 7.01
CA GLN A 136 32.07 -4.52 6.71
C GLN A 136 30.94 -4.55 5.67
N ILE A 137 31.08 -5.32 4.62
CA ILE A 137 30.08 -5.48 3.57
C ILE A 137 28.79 -6.09 4.14
N SER A 138 28.92 -7.16 4.93
CA SER A 138 27.81 -7.82 5.59
C SER A 138 27.03 -6.85 6.52
N ARG A 139 27.74 -6.07 7.33
CA ARG A 139 27.13 -5.04 8.18
C ARG A 139 26.44 -3.94 7.37
N GLN A 140 27.04 -3.52 6.25
CA GLN A 140 26.43 -2.54 5.36
C GLN A 140 25.17 -3.07 4.71
N ARG A 141 25.19 -4.32 4.23
CA ARG A 141 24.02 -5.02 3.70
C ARG A 141 22.89 -5.09 4.72
N ALA A 142 23.19 -5.61 5.92
CA ALA A 142 22.19 -5.74 7.00
C ALA A 142 21.56 -4.38 7.38
N LYS A 143 22.34 -3.29 7.38
CA LYS A 143 21.83 -1.95 7.62
C LYS A 143 20.91 -1.47 6.50
N LEU A 144 21.24 -1.73 5.24
CA LEU A 144 20.40 -1.38 4.09
C LEU A 144 19.12 -2.21 4.08
N GLU A 145 19.21 -3.50 4.30
CA GLU A 145 18.08 -4.42 4.37
C GLU A 145 17.09 -4.02 5.47
N LYS A 146 17.59 -3.71 6.66
CA LYS A 146 16.76 -3.27 7.78
C LYS A 146 15.96 -2.00 7.45
N ASN A 147 16.54 -1.04 6.73
CA ASN A 147 15.91 0.25 6.46
C ASN A 147 15.14 0.31 5.14
N LEU A 148 15.53 -0.46 4.14
CA LEU A 148 15.03 -0.36 2.77
C LEU A 148 14.55 -1.70 2.19
N GLY A 149 14.68 -2.81 2.93
CA GLY A 149 14.28 -4.13 2.46
C GLY A 149 12.81 -4.20 2.07
N SER A 150 11.95 -3.63 2.88
CA SER A 150 10.50 -3.61 2.66
C SER A 150 10.03 -2.75 1.47
N ILE A 151 10.90 -1.89 0.94
CA ILE A 151 10.63 -1.05 -0.25
C ILE A 151 11.44 -1.46 -1.47
N SER A 152 12.12 -2.62 -1.44
CA SER A 152 12.95 -3.13 -2.55
C SER A 152 12.18 -3.18 -3.87
N ASP A 153 10.94 -3.62 -3.82
CA ASP A 153 10.06 -3.82 -4.97
C ASP A 153 9.36 -2.54 -5.45
N LEU A 154 9.54 -1.44 -4.73
CA LEU A 154 8.95 -0.17 -5.10
C LEU A 154 9.71 0.46 -6.28
N THR A 155 9.18 0.27 -7.50
CA THR A 155 9.80 0.79 -8.73
C THR A 155 9.42 2.23 -9.05
N ARG A 156 8.25 2.68 -8.60
CA ARG A 156 7.68 4.02 -8.82
C ARG A 156 7.27 4.63 -7.48
N LEU A 157 7.05 5.93 -7.46
CA LEU A 157 6.49 6.63 -6.29
C LEU A 157 5.15 6.00 -5.91
N PRO A 158 4.85 5.86 -4.60
CA PRO A 158 3.56 5.40 -4.12
C PRO A 158 2.48 6.41 -4.48
N SER A 159 1.25 5.95 -4.64
CA SER A 159 0.11 6.82 -4.95
C SER A 159 -0.64 7.27 -3.71
N ALA A 160 -0.32 6.71 -2.56
CA ALA A 160 -0.81 7.15 -1.26
C ALA A 160 0.21 6.80 -0.18
N LEU A 161 0.17 7.58 0.89
CA LEU A 161 0.95 7.36 2.10
C LEU A 161 0.00 7.07 3.26
N PHE A 162 0.21 5.97 3.98
CA PHE A 162 -0.51 5.67 5.22
C PHE A 162 0.44 5.81 6.40
N VAL A 163 0.15 6.73 7.31
CA VAL A 163 1.04 7.13 8.41
C VAL A 163 0.43 6.77 9.75
N VAL A 164 1.21 6.14 10.62
CA VAL A 164 0.87 5.96 12.04
C VAL A 164 1.73 6.90 12.86
N ASP A 165 1.10 7.76 13.68
CA ASP A 165 1.74 8.83 14.45
C ASP A 165 2.31 9.95 13.54
N VAL A 166 1.43 10.85 13.13
CA VAL A 166 1.74 12.00 12.26
C VAL A 166 2.77 12.93 12.87
N MET A 167 2.77 13.09 14.20
CA MET A 167 3.73 13.95 14.88
C MET A 167 5.15 13.45 14.73
N LYS A 168 5.35 12.14 14.82
CA LYS A 168 6.66 11.51 14.67
C LYS A 168 7.11 11.47 13.22
N GLU A 169 6.20 11.14 12.33
CA GLU A 169 6.48 10.97 10.88
C GLU A 169 6.26 12.26 10.08
N HIS A 170 6.38 13.43 10.72
CA HIS A 170 6.14 14.74 10.08
C HIS A 170 7.01 14.99 8.83
N ILE A 171 8.18 14.35 8.71
CA ILE A 171 9.03 14.47 7.52
C ILE A 171 8.38 13.74 6.33
N ALA A 172 7.86 12.53 6.56
CA ALA A 172 7.17 11.75 5.55
C ALA A 172 5.92 12.48 5.01
N VAL A 173 5.13 13.05 5.92
CA VAL A 173 3.95 13.85 5.59
C VAL A 173 4.31 15.08 4.76
N LYS A 174 5.35 15.83 5.16
CA LYS A 174 5.82 17.00 4.40
C LYS A 174 6.31 16.65 3.01
N GLU A 175 7.00 15.51 2.85
CA GLU A 175 7.47 15.04 1.55
C GLU A 175 6.30 14.62 0.66
N ALA A 176 5.30 13.90 1.20
CA ALA A 176 4.11 13.49 0.46
C ALA A 176 3.32 14.70 -0.03
N ASN A 177 3.05 15.66 0.84
CA ASN A 177 2.33 16.90 0.50
C ASN A 177 3.07 17.72 -0.57
N ARG A 178 4.41 17.77 -0.51
CA ARG A 178 5.21 18.46 -1.54
C ARG A 178 5.05 17.82 -2.93
N LEU A 179 4.79 16.52 -2.99
CA LEU A 179 4.62 15.77 -4.23
C LEU A 179 3.14 15.59 -4.63
N GLY A 180 2.20 16.11 -3.84
CA GLY A 180 0.75 15.95 -4.06
C GLY A 180 0.28 14.50 -3.88
N ILE A 181 0.96 13.72 -3.02
CA ILE A 181 0.57 12.34 -2.70
C ILE A 181 -0.41 12.40 -1.53
N PRO A 182 -1.63 11.85 -1.66
CA PRO A 182 -2.62 11.85 -0.60
C PRO A 182 -2.13 11.08 0.62
N VAL A 183 -2.35 11.68 1.79
CA VAL A 183 -1.89 11.17 3.08
C VAL A 183 -3.08 10.69 3.91
N PHE A 184 -3.04 9.43 4.29
CA PHE A 184 -3.91 8.80 5.26
C PHE A 184 -3.17 8.73 6.59
N GLY A 185 -3.78 9.15 7.68
CA GLY A 185 -3.07 9.18 8.96
C GLY A 185 -3.92 8.79 10.15
N ILE A 186 -3.34 7.96 11.03
CA ILE A 186 -3.84 7.81 12.40
C ILE A 186 -3.34 9.02 13.17
N VAL A 187 -4.27 9.83 13.66
CA VAL A 187 -4.00 11.14 14.26
C VAL A 187 -4.50 11.14 15.69
N ASP A 188 -3.59 11.20 16.64
CA ASP A 188 -3.95 11.38 18.04
C ASP A 188 -4.13 12.86 18.40
N THR A 189 -4.62 13.16 19.57
CA THR A 189 -4.96 14.49 20.07
C THR A 189 -3.78 15.47 20.17
N ASN A 190 -2.53 14.99 20.11
CA ASN A 190 -1.31 15.81 20.13
C ASN A 190 -0.82 16.23 18.74
N SER A 191 -1.40 15.68 17.68
CA SER A 191 -0.95 15.84 16.30
C SER A 191 -1.70 16.95 15.56
N ASP A 192 -1.11 17.49 14.49
CA ASP A 192 -1.76 18.49 13.62
C ASP A 192 -2.43 17.78 12.41
N PRO A 193 -3.78 17.84 12.31
CA PRO A 193 -4.51 17.19 11.22
C PRO A 193 -4.45 17.95 9.89
N LYS A 194 -4.01 19.21 9.85
CA LYS A 194 -4.15 20.10 8.67
C LYS A 194 -3.48 19.60 7.40
N ASN A 195 -2.44 18.78 7.53
CA ASN A 195 -1.66 18.29 6.40
C ASN A 195 -2.00 16.85 6.01
N ILE A 196 -3.16 16.35 6.47
CA ILE A 196 -3.63 14.97 6.24
C ILE A 196 -4.94 15.04 5.49
N ASP A 197 -5.02 14.33 4.37
CA ASP A 197 -6.22 14.31 3.52
C ASP A 197 -7.31 13.42 4.14
N TYR A 198 -6.92 12.27 4.68
CA TYR A 198 -7.81 11.31 5.33
C TYR A 198 -7.39 11.11 6.77
N ILE A 199 -8.05 11.84 7.66
CA ILE A 199 -7.76 11.84 9.10
C ILE A 199 -8.53 10.69 9.75
N ILE A 200 -7.82 9.81 10.48
CA ILE A 200 -8.42 8.79 11.33
C ILE A 200 -8.08 9.15 12.78
N PRO A 201 -9.00 9.82 13.50
CA PRO A 201 -8.74 10.20 14.89
C PRO A 201 -8.76 8.96 15.77
N ALA A 202 -7.61 8.59 16.34
CA ALA A 202 -7.49 7.43 17.21
C ALA A 202 -6.18 7.44 18.01
N ASN A 203 -6.12 6.57 19.01
CA ASN A 203 -4.94 6.31 19.81
C ASN A 203 -3.86 5.63 18.95
N ASP A 204 -2.68 6.22 18.92
CA ASP A 204 -1.51 5.70 18.20
C ASP A 204 -0.46 5.03 19.13
N ASP A 205 -0.71 5.01 20.44
CA ASP A 205 0.15 4.38 21.46
C ASP A 205 -0.23 2.92 21.75
N ALA A 206 -1.50 2.56 21.60
CA ALA A 206 -1.98 1.21 21.87
C ALA A 206 -1.81 0.32 20.63
N LYS A 207 -1.18 -0.84 20.79
CA LYS A 207 -1.00 -1.83 19.72
C LYS A 207 -2.34 -2.28 19.14
N ASP A 208 -3.30 -2.60 20.01
CA ASP A 208 -4.61 -3.12 19.63
C ASP A 208 -5.44 -2.08 18.86
N SER A 209 -5.31 -0.78 19.21
CA SER A 209 -5.92 0.33 18.48
C SER A 209 -5.40 0.41 17.03
N VAL A 210 -4.07 0.40 16.88
CA VAL A 210 -3.44 0.44 15.56
C VAL A 210 -3.80 -0.81 14.75
N GLU A 211 -3.86 -1.98 15.39
CA GLU A 211 -4.22 -3.23 14.73
C GLU A 211 -5.67 -3.23 14.23
N ALA A 212 -6.63 -2.79 15.02
CA ALA A 212 -8.03 -2.71 14.65
C ALA A 212 -8.24 -1.80 13.41
N ILE A 213 -7.60 -0.63 13.40
CA ILE A 213 -7.69 0.32 12.30
C ILE A 213 -7.03 -0.25 11.03
N LEU A 214 -5.83 -0.81 11.18
CA LEU A 214 -5.12 -1.42 10.05
C LEU A 214 -5.85 -2.63 9.49
N ALA A 215 -6.51 -3.44 10.33
CA ALA A 215 -7.30 -4.57 9.87
C ALA A 215 -8.45 -4.11 8.95
N ALA A 216 -9.15 -3.03 9.31
CA ALA A 216 -10.21 -2.45 8.49
C ALA A 216 -9.67 -1.88 7.15
N CYS A 217 -8.58 -1.09 7.21
CA CYS A 217 -7.97 -0.48 6.04
C CYS A 217 -7.33 -1.52 5.10
N CYS A 218 -6.58 -2.49 5.64
CA CYS A 218 -5.96 -3.55 4.85
C CYS A 218 -7.01 -4.51 4.27
N GLY A 219 -8.11 -4.77 4.99
CA GLY A 219 -9.27 -5.50 4.45
C GLY A 219 -9.84 -4.84 3.20
N ALA A 220 -10.03 -3.51 3.23
CA ALA A 220 -10.48 -2.74 2.07
C ALA A 220 -9.49 -2.80 0.89
N ILE A 221 -8.19 -2.73 1.19
CA ILE A 221 -7.14 -2.86 0.18
C ILE A 221 -7.17 -4.26 -0.46
N ALA A 222 -7.34 -5.32 0.35
CA ALA A 222 -7.43 -6.70 -0.13
C ALA A 222 -8.62 -6.88 -1.09
N GLU A 223 -9.81 -6.38 -0.71
CA GLU A 223 -10.99 -6.38 -1.58
C GLU A 223 -10.71 -5.66 -2.93
N GLY A 224 -10.10 -4.47 -2.89
CA GLY A 224 -9.74 -3.73 -4.11
C GLY A 224 -8.75 -4.48 -5.00
N LEU A 225 -7.80 -5.23 -4.40
CA LEU A 225 -6.87 -6.08 -5.15
C LEU A 225 -7.55 -7.31 -5.75
N GLU A 226 -8.54 -7.88 -5.08
CA GLU A 226 -9.33 -9.01 -5.59
C GLU A 226 -10.24 -8.58 -6.75
N GLU A 227 -10.95 -7.45 -6.61
CA GLU A 227 -11.73 -6.86 -7.70
C GLU A 227 -10.87 -6.63 -8.94
N ARG A 228 -9.67 -6.08 -8.77
CA ARG A 228 -8.73 -5.89 -9.88
C ARG A 228 -8.27 -7.19 -10.52
N LYS A 229 -8.07 -8.27 -9.73
CA LYS A 229 -7.70 -9.58 -10.28
C LYS A 229 -8.84 -10.16 -11.10
N ALA A 230 -10.08 -10.03 -10.63
CA ALA A 230 -11.27 -10.45 -11.34
C ALA A 230 -11.44 -9.70 -12.67
N GLU A 231 -11.37 -8.35 -12.64
CA GLU A 231 -11.44 -7.51 -13.85
C GLU A 231 -10.38 -7.89 -14.90
N LYS A 232 -9.14 -8.14 -14.46
CA LYS A 232 -8.07 -8.57 -15.38
C LYS A 232 -8.27 -9.98 -15.93
N ALA A 233 -8.89 -10.87 -15.17
CA ALA A 233 -9.21 -12.20 -15.65
C ALA A 233 -10.31 -12.13 -16.72
N ASP A 234 -11.33 -11.31 -16.50
CA ASP A 234 -12.41 -11.06 -17.44
C ASP A 234 -11.91 -10.38 -18.72
N GLU A 235 -11.03 -9.37 -18.60
CA GLU A 235 -10.38 -8.72 -19.76
C GLU A 235 -9.55 -9.70 -20.60
N LYS A 236 -8.80 -10.61 -19.94
CA LYS A 236 -8.03 -11.65 -20.63
C LYS A 236 -8.94 -12.64 -21.34
N ALA A 237 -9.98 -13.13 -20.67
CA ALA A 237 -10.94 -14.03 -21.28
C ALA A 237 -11.65 -13.40 -22.47
N ALA A 238 -12.01 -12.12 -22.37
CA ALA A 238 -12.60 -11.37 -23.49
C ALA A 238 -11.62 -11.17 -24.65
N ALA A 239 -10.34 -10.90 -24.34
CA ALA A 239 -9.30 -10.76 -25.37
C ALA A 239 -9.01 -12.08 -26.08
N GLU A 240 -8.93 -13.19 -25.37
CA GLU A 240 -8.75 -14.54 -25.94
C GLU A 240 -9.94 -14.93 -26.83
N GLN A 241 -11.17 -14.65 -26.40
CA GLN A 241 -12.37 -14.91 -27.22
C GLN A 241 -12.42 -14.02 -28.47
N ALA A 242 -11.94 -12.76 -28.36
CA ALA A 242 -11.85 -11.87 -29.51
C ALA A 242 -10.79 -12.32 -30.53
N GLU A 243 -9.68 -12.88 -30.06
CA GLU A 243 -8.60 -13.43 -30.88
C GLU A 243 -9.01 -14.71 -31.57
N GLU A 244 -9.70 -15.64 -30.86
CA GLU A 244 -10.32 -16.83 -31.47
C GLU A 244 -11.38 -16.49 -32.52
N ALA A 245 -12.22 -15.49 -32.23
CA ALA A 245 -13.24 -15.03 -33.19
C ALA A 245 -12.61 -14.36 -34.45
N ALA A 246 -11.46 -13.70 -34.28
CA ALA A 246 -10.71 -13.11 -35.39
C ALA A 246 -10.01 -14.18 -36.25
N GLU A 247 -9.48 -15.24 -35.63
CA GLU A 247 -8.88 -16.37 -36.37
C GLU A 247 -9.93 -17.27 -37.08
N ALA A 248 -11.14 -17.36 -36.52
CA ALA A 248 -12.22 -18.15 -37.13
C ALA A 248 -12.80 -17.53 -38.40
N LYS A 249 -12.75 -16.19 -38.51
CA LYS A 249 -13.29 -15.48 -39.69
C LYS A 249 -12.59 -15.81 -41.02
N PRO A 250 -11.24 -15.84 -41.13
CA PRO A 250 -10.57 -16.19 -42.40
C PRO A 250 -10.76 -17.65 -42.77
N LYS A 251 -10.81 -18.57 -41.79
CA LYS A 251 -11.04 -20.02 -42.06
C LYS A 251 -12.45 -20.29 -42.57
N ARG A 252 -13.43 -19.53 -42.11
CA ARG A 252 -14.84 -19.65 -42.58
C ARG A 252 -15.05 -19.02 -43.95
N ALA A 253 -14.33 -17.96 -44.29
CA ALA A 253 -14.33 -17.35 -45.62
C ALA A 253 -13.64 -18.25 -46.66
N ALA A 254 -12.51 -18.87 -46.32
CA ALA A 254 -11.80 -19.82 -47.17
C ALA A 254 -12.64 -21.08 -47.46
N ARG A 255 -13.32 -21.63 -46.45
CA ARG A 255 -14.22 -22.79 -46.62
C ARG A 255 -15.44 -22.47 -47.49
N LYS A 256 -16.04 -21.28 -47.34
CA LYS A 256 -17.15 -20.84 -48.23
C LYS A 256 -16.69 -20.61 -49.65
N ALA A 257 -15.46 -20.13 -49.87
CA ALA A 257 -14.90 -19.99 -51.20
C ALA A 257 -14.60 -21.35 -51.87
N GLU A 258 -14.15 -22.34 -51.09
CA GLU A 258 -13.91 -23.71 -51.55
C GLU A 258 -15.20 -24.46 -51.88
N GLU A 259 -16.26 -24.27 -51.06
CA GLU A 259 -17.60 -24.84 -51.31
C GLU A 259 -18.27 -24.21 -52.56
N ALA A 260 -18.10 -22.90 -52.77
CA ALA A 260 -18.61 -22.20 -53.93
C ALA A 260 -17.90 -22.66 -55.26
N SER A 261 -16.57 -22.86 -55.22
CA SER A 261 -15.80 -23.35 -56.38
C SER A 261 -16.09 -24.83 -56.69
N LYS A 262 -16.49 -25.65 -55.73
CA LYS A 262 -16.93 -27.02 -55.96
C LYS A 262 -18.34 -27.08 -56.55
N ALA A 263 -19.23 -26.18 -56.18
CA ALA A 263 -20.60 -26.10 -56.75
C ALA A 263 -20.61 -25.61 -58.19
N GLU A 264 -19.66 -24.76 -58.61
CA GLU A 264 -19.52 -24.31 -60.02
C GLU A 264 -18.93 -25.38 -60.98
N ASN A 265 -18.16 -26.34 -60.41
CA ASN A 265 -17.58 -27.43 -61.21
C ASN A 265 -18.52 -28.68 -61.39
N GLU A 266 -19.65 -28.74 -60.68
CA GLU A 266 -20.62 -29.83 -60.79
C GLU A 266 -21.88 -29.51 -61.63
N ALA A 267 -21.90 -28.39 -62.35
CA ALA A 267 -22.98 -28.14 -63.29
C ALA A 267 -22.80 -28.99 -64.57
N PRO A 268 -23.69 -29.94 -64.85
CA PRO A 268 -23.58 -30.79 -66.05
C PRO A 268 -23.90 -29.96 -67.30
N ALA A 269 -23.03 -30.10 -68.31
CA ALA A 269 -23.33 -29.67 -69.65
C ALA A 269 -24.54 -30.52 -70.18
N ALA A 270 -25.67 -29.86 -70.33
CA ALA A 270 -26.84 -30.44 -71.03
C ALA A 270 -27.03 -29.67 -72.34
N GLU A 271 -27.01 -30.44 -73.41
CA GLU A 271 -27.30 -30.10 -74.76
C GLU A 271 -28.48 -29.16 -75.02
#